data_eea21535482eff1a3b8547f4f755163f
#
_entry.id   eea21535482eff1a3b8547f4f755163f
#
_cell.length_a   1.000
_cell.length_b   1.000
_cell.length_c   1.000
_cell.angle_alpha   90.00
_cell.angle_beta   90.00
_cell.angle_gamma   90.00
#
_symmetry.space_group_name_H-M   'P 1'
#
loop_
_entity.id
_entity.type
_entity.pdbx_description
1 polymer ?
#
loop_
_entity_poly.entity_id
_entity_poly.type
_entity_poly.pdbx_seq_one_letter_code
_entity_poly.pdbx_strand_id
1 'polypeptide(L)'
;MLSRIATLKQLHAFHTVARLGSISQAAQILHLTQSAISIQIASIEQKLGTPLLTRTGRGMRLTEAGVMLQAYAERVIDLWGEMGDSLGTYVGAFAGTLRVGAVATTEYWLPSLLVAYTNENPKAKVKLHVGNRDEMVRSLESREIDVAVMGNPPDSLKPTSTRFAKNLMGFLASPAHPLIAESNVTMARLAQEPMLVRERGSGSRATLTRLFMEAGHTLRIGSEFASNEAIKQMCMAGFGPTYLSLPTCILEMRAGLLTLLPMEGNIIEREWFVAHLPTTKPLPQMAVTFERFLRQNGQKKIDQLLALPESLPGMVLKRKK
;
A
#
# COMPACT_ATOMS: atom_id res chain seq x y z
N MET A 1 -10.12 -1.86 36.24
CA MET A 1 -9.29 -0.69 36.59
C MET A 1 -9.16 0.31 35.45
N LEU A 2 -9.08 -0.10 34.20
CA LEU A 2 -8.91 0.78 33.02
C LEU A 2 -10.09 1.71 32.71
N SER A 3 -11.33 1.31 33.02
CA SER A 3 -12.54 2.15 32.79
C SER A 3 -12.62 3.43 33.66
N ARG A 4 -11.69 3.59 34.62
CA ARG A 4 -11.59 4.78 35.47
C ARG A 4 -10.61 5.84 34.98
N ILE A 5 -9.76 5.53 33.97
CA ILE A 5 -8.67 6.42 33.56
C ILE A 5 -9.19 7.45 32.56
N ALA A 6 -9.90 7.03 31.54
CA ALA A 6 -10.42 7.91 30.49
C ALA A 6 -11.75 7.41 29.93
N THR A 7 -12.60 8.34 29.51
CA THR A 7 -13.75 8.05 28.65
C THR A 7 -13.33 8.07 27.19
N LEU A 8 -14.12 7.47 26.30
CA LEU A 8 -13.87 7.49 24.85
C LEU A 8 -13.79 8.93 24.31
N LYS A 9 -14.63 9.83 24.82
CA LYS A 9 -14.62 11.25 24.45
C LYS A 9 -13.29 11.92 24.83
N GLN A 10 -12.77 11.62 26.00
CA GLN A 10 -11.48 12.11 26.47
C GLN A 10 -10.30 11.55 25.63
N LEU A 11 -10.34 10.25 25.33
CA LEU A 11 -9.34 9.63 24.45
C LEU A 11 -9.36 10.26 23.04
N HIS A 12 -10.53 10.53 22.50
CA HIS A 12 -10.67 11.16 21.19
C HIS A 12 -10.13 12.60 21.19
N ALA A 13 -10.39 13.38 22.25
CA ALA A 13 -9.81 14.72 22.40
C ALA A 13 -8.28 14.68 22.49
N PHE A 14 -7.72 13.80 23.33
CA PHE A 14 -6.28 13.61 23.46
C PHE A 14 -5.64 13.19 22.13
N HIS A 15 -6.16 12.12 21.48
CA HIS A 15 -5.67 11.62 20.19
C HIS A 15 -5.65 12.73 19.13
N THR A 16 -6.71 13.52 19.03
CA THR A 16 -6.79 14.58 18.03
C THR A 16 -5.75 15.67 18.28
N VAL A 17 -5.52 16.08 19.54
CA VAL A 17 -4.47 17.05 19.89
C VAL A 17 -3.07 16.47 19.64
N ALA A 18 -2.85 15.21 19.99
CA ALA A 18 -1.58 14.52 19.76
C ALA A 18 -1.19 14.48 18.28
N ARG A 19 -2.17 14.20 17.42
CA ARG A 19 -1.99 14.13 15.95
C ARG A 19 -1.73 15.50 15.33
N LEU A 20 -2.43 16.55 15.78
CA LEU A 20 -2.36 17.88 15.18
C LEU A 20 -1.28 18.78 15.83
N GLY A 21 -0.79 18.42 17.02
CA GLY A 21 0.12 19.27 17.80
C GLY A 21 -0.52 20.58 18.26
N SER A 22 -1.85 20.75 18.19
CA SER A 22 -2.56 21.99 18.41
C SER A 22 -3.93 21.80 19.05
N ILE A 23 -4.13 22.38 20.22
CA ILE A 23 -5.43 22.37 20.92
C ILE A 23 -6.49 23.16 20.13
N SER A 24 -6.11 24.29 19.50
CA SER A 24 -7.06 25.10 18.75
C SER A 24 -7.57 24.42 17.50
N GLN A 25 -6.71 23.72 16.76
CA GLN A 25 -7.10 22.93 15.58
C GLN A 25 -7.96 21.72 15.99
N ALA A 26 -7.60 21.05 17.09
CA ALA A 26 -8.39 19.94 17.61
C ALA A 26 -9.79 20.41 18.04
N ALA A 27 -9.90 21.55 18.66
CA ALA A 27 -11.16 22.15 19.07
C ALA A 27 -12.09 22.44 17.87
N GLN A 28 -11.53 22.97 16.77
CA GLN A 28 -12.26 23.20 15.53
C GLN A 28 -12.79 21.90 14.93
N ILE A 29 -11.93 20.87 14.81
CA ILE A 29 -12.29 19.57 14.22
C ILE A 29 -13.35 18.85 15.06
N LEU A 30 -13.26 18.94 16.40
CA LEU A 30 -14.16 18.27 17.31
C LEU A 30 -15.42 19.10 17.65
N HIS A 31 -15.54 20.30 17.08
CA HIS A 31 -16.63 21.26 17.37
C HIS A 31 -16.78 21.55 18.89
N LEU A 32 -15.62 21.72 19.57
CA LEU A 32 -15.53 22.00 20.99
C LEU A 32 -14.76 23.32 21.22
N THR A 33 -14.86 23.86 22.46
CA THR A 33 -13.99 24.97 22.86
C THR A 33 -12.59 24.47 23.24
N GLN A 34 -11.57 25.32 23.10
CA GLN A 34 -10.20 24.99 23.51
C GLN A 34 -10.11 24.65 25.01
N SER A 35 -10.90 25.35 25.84
CA SER A 35 -11.01 25.05 27.28
C SER A 35 -11.58 23.67 27.54
N ALA A 36 -12.62 23.25 26.78
CA ALA A 36 -13.20 21.92 26.92
C ALA A 36 -12.18 20.82 26.56
N ILE A 37 -11.40 21.00 25.50
CA ILE A 37 -10.32 20.06 25.13
C ILE A 37 -9.27 19.99 26.25
N SER A 38 -8.81 21.15 26.73
CA SER A 38 -7.81 21.23 27.80
C SER A 38 -8.27 20.56 29.08
N ILE A 39 -9.52 20.76 29.50
CA ILE A 39 -10.11 20.10 30.67
C ILE A 39 -10.17 18.57 30.50
N GLN A 40 -10.53 18.10 29.30
CA GLN A 40 -10.59 16.65 29.03
C GLN A 40 -9.22 16.00 29.14
N ILE A 41 -8.17 16.63 28.60
CA ILE A 41 -6.80 16.13 28.67
C ILE A 41 -6.28 16.19 30.09
N ALA A 42 -6.43 17.34 30.77
CA ALA A 42 -6.01 17.49 32.17
C ALA A 42 -6.67 16.46 33.10
N SER A 43 -7.93 16.09 32.83
CA SER A 43 -8.61 15.03 33.59
C SER A 43 -7.96 13.65 33.43
N ILE A 44 -7.43 13.33 32.24
CA ILE A 44 -6.68 12.07 32.05
C ILE A 44 -5.34 12.14 32.77
N GLU A 45 -4.61 13.22 32.59
CA GLU A 45 -3.29 13.46 33.22
C GLU A 45 -3.37 13.39 34.76
N GLN A 46 -4.40 14.01 35.34
CA GLN A 46 -4.65 13.98 36.76
C GLN A 46 -4.90 12.55 37.28
N LYS A 47 -5.69 11.75 36.54
CA LYS A 47 -5.98 10.36 36.92
C LYS A 47 -4.78 9.43 36.75
N LEU A 48 -3.91 9.72 35.80
CA LEU A 48 -2.69 8.97 35.55
C LEU A 48 -1.52 9.41 36.46
N GLY A 49 -1.61 10.62 37.03
CA GLY A 49 -0.54 11.23 37.82
C GLY A 49 0.68 11.63 36.99
N THR A 50 0.55 11.73 35.66
CA THR A 50 1.64 12.07 34.76
C THR A 50 1.15 12.92 33.59
N PRO A 51 1.94 13.90 33.10
CA PRO A 51 1.60 14.66 31.92
C PRO A 51 1.73 13.79 30.67
N LEU A 52 0.80 13.97 29.74
CA LEU A 52 0.75 13.30 28.44
C LEU A 52 1.24 14.22 27.31
N LEU A 53 1.09 15.55 27.53
CA LEU A 53 1.47 16.58 26.58
C LEU A 53 2.35 17.63 27.26
N THR A 54 3.32 18.12 26.51
CA THR A 54 4.16 19.28 26.89
C THR A 54 3.95 20.41 25.92
N ARG A 55 3.94 21.66 26.44
CA ARG A 55 3.85 22.87 25.63
C ARG A 55 5.23 23.20 25.07
N THR A 56 5.30 23.48 23.78
CA THR A 56 6.52 23.98 23.13
C THR A 56 6.21 25.33 22.47
N GLY A 57 7.25 26.09 22.11
CA GLY A 57 7.05 27.38 21.43
C GLY A 57 6.27 27.28 20.10
N ARG A 58 6.09 26.07 19.56
CA ARG A 58 5.41 25.82 18.29
C ARG A 58 4.13 24.96 18.42
N GLY A 59 3.67 24.70 19.65
CA GLY A 59 2.45 23.90 19.87
C GLY A 59 2.59 22.89 21.01
N MET A 60 1.92 21.73 20.89
CA MET A 60 1.92 20.64 21.86
C MET A 60 2.77 19.47 21.35
N ARG A 61 3.50 18.82 22.26
CA ARG A 61 4.26 17.60 22.00
C ARG A 61 3.88 16.50 22.99
N LEU A 62 3.94 15.26 22.55
CA LEU A 62 3.75 14.08 23.41
C LEU A 62 4.94 13.90 24.36
N THR A 63 4.64 13.52 25.61
CA THR A 63 5.60 12.90 26.54
C THR A 63 5.76 11.42 26.20
N GLU A 64 6.67 10.69 26.88
CA GLU A 64 6.77 9.23 26.73
C GLU A 64 5.46 8.53 27.09
N ALA A 65 4.82 8.95 28.20
CA ALA A 65 3.51 8.45 28.59
C ALA A 65 2.43 8.81 27.53
N GLY A 66 2.55 10.00 26.93
CA GLY A 66 1.69 10.44 25.84
C GLY A 66 1.82 9.57 24.59
N VAL A 67 3.04 9.22 24.18
CA VAL A 67 3.30 8.32 23.04
C VAL A 67 2.67 6.96 23.28
N MET A 68 2.85 6.41 24.50
CA MET A 68 2.24 5.13 24.87
C MET A 68 0.70 5.21 24.80
N LEU A 69 0.10 6.24 25.43
CA LEU A 69 -1.35 6.40 25.42
C LEU A 69 -1.90 6.63 24.01
N GLN A 70 -1.18 7.36 23.16
CA GLN A 70 -1.57 7.62 21.77
C GLN A 70 -1.76 6.34 20.98
N ALA A 71 -0.81 5.40 21.07
CA ALA A 71 -0.91 4.11 20.38
C ALA A 71 -2.14 3.29 20.83
N TYR A 72 -2.49 3.33 22.11
CA TYR A 72 -3.71 2.66 22.61
C TYR A 72 -4.99 3.44 22.28
N ALA A 73 -4.97 4.77 22.37
CA ALA A 73 -6.11 5.62 22.08
C ALA A 73 -6.57 5.46 20.63
N GLU A 74 -5.62 5.43 19.67
CA GLU A 74 -5.88 5.18 18.26
C GLU A 74 -6.59 3.84 18.05
N ARG A 75 -6.07 2.77 18.62
CA ARG A 75 -6.68 1.43 18.52
C ARG A 75 -8.08 1.34 19.12
N VAL A 76 -8.31 2.02 20.24
CA VAL A 76 -9.64 2.05 20.89
C VAL A 76 -10.64 2.84 20.04
N ILE A 77 -10.24 3.97 19.48
CA ILE A 77 -11.08 4.80 18.63
C ILE A 77 -11.44 4.06 17.34
N ASP A 78 -10.47 3.38 16.73
CA ASP A 78 -10.69 2.57 15.53
C ASP A 78 -11.64 1.41 15.82
N LEU A 79 -11.46 0.69 16.94
CA LEU A 79 -12.34 -0.40 17.34
C LEU A 79 -13.78 0.09 17.60
N TRP A 80 -13.93 1.29 18.13
CA TRP A 80 -15.25 1.91 18.34
C TRP A 80 -15.92 2.25 17.00
N GLY A 81 -15.13 2.75 16.03
CA GLY A 81 -15.58 2.94 14.65
C GLY A 81 -16.03 1.64 14.00
N GLU A 82 -15.22 0.57 14.11
CA GLU A 82 -15.57 -0.77 13.61
C GLU A 82 -16.86 -1.31 14.22
N MET A 83 -17.08 -1.09 15.50
CA MET A 83 -18.34 -1.47 16.17
C MET A 83 -19.53 -0.71 15.58
N GLY A 84 -19.39 0.61 15.36
CA GLY A 84 -20.42 1.44 14.73
C GLY A 84 -20.74 0.98 13.31
N ASP A 85 -19.71 0.69 12.52
CA ASP A 85 -19.84 0.18 11.15
C ASP A 85 -20.52 -1.22 11.14
N SER A 86 -20.14 -2.10 12.06
CA SER A 86 -20.72 -3.44 12.20
C SER A 86 -22.20 -3.41 12.63
N LEU A 87 -22.56 -2.51 13.54
CA LEU A 87 -23.95 -2.31 13.95
C LEU A 87 -24.78 -1.65 12.84
N GLY A 88 -24.18 -0.77 12.04
CA GLY A 88 -24.81 -0.16 10.86
C GLY A 88 -25.28 -1.20 9.83
N THR A 89 -24.62 -2.36 9.74
CA THR A 89 -25.03 -3.47 8.88
C THR A 89 -26.36 -4.11 9.31
N TYR A 90 -26.64 -4.18 10.60
CA TYR A 90 -27.93 -4.68 11.12
C TYR A 90 -29.11 -3.77 10.77
N VAL A 91 -28.85 -2.49 10.48
CA VAL A 91 -29.86 -1.47 10.18
C VAL A 91 -30.05 -1.27 8.67
N GLY A 92 -29.43 -2.11 7.83
CA GLY A 92 -29.57 -2.04 6.35
C GLY A 92 -28.84 -0.87 5.68
N ALA A 93 -27.98 -0.18 6.41
CA ALA A 93 -27.15 0.89 5.88
C ALA A 93 -25.70 0.40 5.77
N PHE A 94 -25.28 -0.08 4.58
CA PHE A 94 -23.87 -0.35 4.26
C PHE A 94 -23.09 0.98 4.27
N ALA A 95 -22.86 1.54 5.45
CA ALA A 95 -22.02 2.70 5.66
C ALA A 95 -20.81 2.29 6.49
N GLY A 96 -19.62 2.63 6.05
CA GLY A 96 -18.41 2.32 6.80
C GLY A 96 -17.15 2.83 6.11
N THR A 97 -16.05 2.82 6.85
CA THR A 97 -14.74 3.15 6.30
C THR A 97 -14.00 1.88 5.94
N LEU A 98 -13.67 1.72 4.67
CA LEU A 98 -12.76 0.70 4.16
C LEU A 98 -11.32 1.25 4.23
N ARG A 99 -10.46 0.63 5.03
CA ARG A 99 -9.04 0.98 5.15
C ARG A 99 -8.22 0.01 4.30
N VAL A 100 -7.78 0.47 3.14
CA VAL A 100 -7.01 -0.33 2.18
C VAL A 100 -5.54 0.04 2.29
N GLY A 101 -4.69 -0.93 2.56
CA GLY A 101 -3.26 -0.84 2.29
C GLY A 101 -2.94 -1.34 0.90
N ALA A 102 -1.96 -0.75 0.24
CA ALA A 102 -1.59 -1.14 -1.11
C ALA A 102 -0.10 -0.93 -1.37
N VAL A 103 0.53 -1.87 -2.07
CA VAL A 103 1.92 -1.66 -2.49
C VAL A 103 1.99 -0.61 -3.60
N ALA A 104 3.05 0.20 -3.60
CA ALA A 104 3.20 1.34 -4.52
C ALA A 104 2.99 1.02 -6.01
N THR A 105 3.22 -0.23 -6.43
CA THR A 105 2.94 -0.66 -7.81
C THR A 105 1.44 -0.70 -8.16
N THR A 106 0.56 -0.63 -7.19
CA THR A 106 -0.90 -0.61 -7.41
C THR A 106 -1.46 0.79 -7.67
N GLU A 107 -0.70 1.85 -7.41
CA GLU A 107 -1.11 3.25 -7.60
C GLU A 107 -1.59 3.54 -9.02
N TYR A 108 -1.10 2.80 -10.00
CA TYR A 108 -1.39 2.98 -11.42
C TYR A 108 -2.75 2.41 -11.86
N TRP A 109 -3.38 1.58 -11.03
CA TRP A 109 -4.65 0.92 -11.40
C TRP A 109 -5.67 0.82 -10.27
N LEU A 110 -5.23 0.67 -9.01
CA LEU A 110 -6.12 0.51 -7.86
C LEU A 110 -7.08 1.69 -7.64
N PRO A 111 -6.67 2.96 -7.83
CA PRO A 111 -7.61 4.09 -7.71
C PRO A 111 -8.85 3.95 -8.60
N SER A 112 -8.70 3.48 -9.83
CA SER A 112 -9.83 3.25 -10.74
C SER A 112 -10.78 2.16 -10.23
N LEU A 113 -10.24 1.11 -9.58
CA LEU A 113 -11.04 0.08 -8.94
C LEU A 113 -11.77 0.60 -7.69
N LEU A 114 -11.10 1.46 -6.90
CA LEU A 114 -11.72 2.08 -5.72
C LEU A 114 -12.86 3.01 -6.11
N VAL A 115 -12.71 3.78 -7.19
CA VAL A 115 -13.80 4.61 -7.74
C VAL A 115 -14.96 3.73 -8.18
N ALA A 116 -14.71 2.65 -8.92
CA ALA A 116 -15.77 1.73 -9.33
C ALA A 116 -16.47 1.08 -8.12
N TYR A 117 -15.71 0.67 -7.10
CA TYR A 117 -16.24 0.13 -5.85
C TYR A 117 -17.14 1.14 -5.11
N THR A 118 -16.70 2.41 -5.00
CA THR A 118 -17.49 3.44 -4.33
C THR A 118 -18.75 3.82 -5.09
N ASN A 119 -18.74 3.73 -6.42
CA ASN A 119 -19.95 3.93 -7.23
C ASN A 119 -21.00 2.83 -6.97
N GLU A 120 -20.58 1.58 -6.75
CA GLU A 120 -21.46 0.48 -6.36
C GLU A 120 -21.86 0.54 -4.87
N ASN A 121 -21.04 1.22 -4.05
CA ASN A 121 -21.23 1.34 -2.60
C ASN A 121 -21.16 2.82 -2.17
N PRO A 122 -22.16 3.67 -2.48
CA PRO A 122 -22.07 5.14 -2.30
C PRO A 122 -21.87 5.61 -0.86
N LYS A 123 -22.18 4.77 0.12
CA LYS A 123 -21.98 5.06 1.55
C LYS A 123 -20.61 4.61 2.07
N ALA A 124 -19.80 3.93 1.25
CA ALA A 124 -18.46 3.51 1.62
C ALA A 124 -17.50 4.71 1.58
N LYS A 125 -16.78 4.92 2.67
CA LYS A 125 -15.63 5.83 2.72
C LYS A 125 -14.36 5.00 2.55
N VAL A 126 -13.45 5.42 1.69
CA VAL A 126 -12.18 4.72 1.47
C VAL A 126 -11.02 5.54 2.02
N LYS A 127 -10.19 4.88 2.83
CA LYS A 127 -8.85 5.38 3.20
C LYS A 127 -7.83 4.48 2.54
N LEU A 128 -6.97 5.05 1.69
CA LEU A 128 -5.89 4.32 1.03
C LEU A 128 -4.55 4.68 1.67
N HIS A 129 -3.82 3.67 2.12
CA HIS A 129 -2.44 3.77 2.58
C HIS A 129 -1.53 3.06 1.59
N VAL A 130 -0.48 3.74 1.11
CA VAL A 130 0.45 3.20 0.13
C VAL A 130 1.84 3.08 0.72
N GLY A 131 2.49 1.96 0.47
CA GLY A 131 3.83 1.70 0.96
C GLY A 131 4.47 0.49 0.28
N ASN A 132 5.53 -0.08 0.86
CA ASN A 132 6.07 -1.33 0.38
C ASN A 132 5.40 -2.55 1.05
N ARG A 133 5.77 -3.76 0.63
CA ARG A 133 5.15 -4.99 1.15
C ARG A 133 5.31 -5.14 2.66
N ASP A 134 6.50 -4.84 3.19
CA ASP A 134 6.78 -5.03 4.62
C ASP A 134 6.05 -3.98 5.48
N GLU A 135 5.83 -2.78 4.95
CA GLU A 135 4.96 -1.76 5.56
C GLU A 135 3.51 -2.23 5.60
N MET A 136 2.99 -2.79 4.50
CA MET A 136 1.62 -3.32 4.47
C MET A 136 1.40 -4.43 5.50
N VAL A 137 2.39 -5.31 5.70
CA VAL A 137 2.32 -6.35 6.73
C VAL A 137 2.23 -5.72 8.12
N ARG A 138 3.09 -4.74 8.42
CA ARG A 138 3.05 -4.02 9.71
C ARG A 138 1.72 -3.27 9.92
N SER A 139 1.20 -2.61 8.89
CA SER A 139 -0.08 -1.89 8.98
C SER A 139 -1.28 -2.84 9.16
N LEU A 140 -1.22 -4.07 8.63
CA LEU A 140 -2.19 -5.11 8.97
C LEU A 140 -2.06 -5.54 10.44
N GLU A 141 -0.83 -5.79 10.91
CA GLU A 141 -0.55 -6.21 12.29
C GLU A 141 -0.97 -5.15 13.31
N SER A 142 -0.75 -3.87 13.03
CA SER A 142 -1.19 -2.74 13.85
C SER A 142 -2.69 -2.41 13.68
N ARG A 143 -3.39 -3.05 12.74
CA ARG A 143 -4.79 -2.80 12.38
C ARG A 143 -5.08 -1.38 11.87
N GLU A 144 -4.09 -0.72 11.31
CA GLU A 144 -4.26 0.55 10.60
C GLU A 144 -5.03 0.36 9.29
N ILE A 145 -4.92 -0.83 8.68
CA ILE A 145 -5.62 -1.23 7.46
C ILE A 145 -6.41 -2.52 7.69
N ASP A 146 -7.52 -2.66 6.98
CA ASP A 146 -8.40 -3.84 7.04
C ASP A 146 -7.93 -4.94 6.10
N VAL A 147 -7.50 -4.53 4.90
CA VAL A 147 -6.99 -5.39 3.84
C VAL A 147 -5.78 -4.77 3.18
N ALA A 148 -4.88 -5.60 2.66
CA ALA A 148 -3.72 -5.17 1.88
C ALA A 148 -3.78 -5.74 0.47
N VAL A 149 -3.59 -4.88 -0.54
CA VAL A 149 -3.45 -5.27 -1.95
C VAL A 149 -1.96 -5.36 -2.28
N MET A 150 -1.48 -6.54 -2.60
CA MET A 150 -0.05 -6.81 -2.84
C MET A 150 0.18 -7.96 -3.82
N GLY A 151 1.37 -7.99 -4.42
CA GLY A 151 1.79 -9.09 -5.28
C GLY A 151 2.66 -10.09 -4.55
N ASN A 152 2.28 -11.17 -4.07
CA ASN A 152 3.01 -12.17 -3.28
C ASN A 152 2.99 -11.92 -1.77
N PRO A 153 1.89 -12.23 -1.11
CA PRO A 153 1.80 -12.18 0.34
C PRO A 153 2.88 -13.04 1.01
N PRO A 154 3.42 -12.64 2.17
CA PRO A 154 4.29 -13.49 2.96
C PRO A 154 3.53 -14.74 3.46
N ASP A 155 4.27 -15.77 3.85
CA ASP A 155 3.67 -17.06 4.27
C ASP A 155 2.66 -16.90 5.41
N SER A 156 2.87 -15.96 6.31
CA SER A 156 1.96 -15.64 7.42
C SER A 156 0.57 -15.15 6.97
N LEU A 157 0.47 -14.54 5.79
CA LEU A 157 -0.77 -14.03 5.22
C LEU A 157 -1.36 -14.91 4.11
N LYS A 158 -0.63 -15.92 3.63
CA LYS A 158 -1.11 -16.80 2.55
C LYS A 158 -2.48 -17.42 2.82
N PRO A 159 -2.78 -17.94 4.03
CA PRO A 159 -4.06 -18.56 4.32
C PRO A 159 -5.26 -17.62 4.20
N THR A 160 -5.03 -16.32 4.31
CA THR A 160 -6.05 -15.27 4.29
C THR A 160 -5.88 -14.34 3.09
N SER A 161 -5.18 -14.79 2.07
CA SER A 161 -4.99 -14.06 0.83
C SER A 161 -5.81 -14.65 -0.30
N THR A 162 -6.51 -13.79 -1.02
CA THR A 162 -7.33 -14.16 -2.18
C THR A 162 -6.71 -13.58 -3.44
N ARG A 163 -6.39 -14.44 -4.40
CA ARG A 163 -5.97 -14.02 -5.74
C ARG A 163 -7.13 -13.39 -6.50
N PHE A 164 -6.89 -12.28 -7.21
CA PHE A 164 -7.92 -11.63 -7.99
C PHE A 164 -7.49 -11.17 -9.40
N ALA A 165 -6.19 -11.03 -9.69
CA ALA A 165 -5.72 -10.64 -11.02
C ALA A 165 -4.28 -11.07 -11.27
N LYS A 166 -3.88 -11.04 -12.56
CA LYS A 166 -2.51 -11.24 -13.00
C LYS A 166 -1.68 -9.96 -12.84
N ASN A 167 -0.40 -10.14 -12.57
CA ASN A 167 0.60 -9.09 -12.51
C ASN A 167 1.74 -9.44 -13.47
N LEU A 168 1.74 -8.83 -14.64
CA LEU A 168 2.81 -9.00 -15.61
C LEU A 168 4.01 -8.14 -15.23
N MET A 169 5.18 -8.76 -15.15
CA MET A 169 6.44 -8.10 -14.83
C MET A 169 7.45 -8.37 -15.93
N GLY A 170 8.41 -7.45 -16.13
CA GLY A 170 9.42 -7.61 -17.15
C GLY A 170 10.66 -6.79 -16.89
N PHE A 171 11.73 -7.15 -17.60
CA PHE A 171 12.96 -6.36 -17.68
C PHE A 171 12.80 -5.29 -18.74
N LEU A 172 13.08 -4.05 -18.36
CA LEU A 172 12.93 -2.87 -19.21
C LEU A 172 14.22 -2.06 -19.22
N ALA A 173 14.41 -1.32 -20.33
CA ALA A 173 15.46 -0.33 -20.46
C ALA A 173 14.98 0.85 -21.32
N SER A 174 15.78 1.93 -21.36
CA SER A 174 15.65 2.97 -22.38
C SER A 174 15.86 2.37 -23.78
N PRO A 175 15.13 2.79 -24.81
CA PRO A 175 15.35 2.34 -26.19
C PRO A 175 16.79 2.55 -26.69
N ALA A 176 17.50 3.52 -26.14
CA ALA A 176 18.90 3.79 -26.47
C ALA A 176 19.91 2.90 -25.72
N HIS A 177 19.45 2.03 -24.80
CA HIS A 177 20.35 1.17 -24.03
C HIS A 177 20.97 0.08 -24.91
N PRO A 178 22.29 -0.22 -24.80
CA PRO A 178 22.98 -1.19 -25.67
C PRO A 178 22.32 -2.57 -25.72
N LEU A 179 21.75 -3.06 -24.62
CA LEU A 179 21.03 -4.34 -24.57
C LEU A 179 19.84 -4.42 -25.53
N ILE A 180 19.27 -3.29 -25.95
CA ILE A 180 18.12 -3.27 -26.89
C ILE A 180 18.58 -3.63 -28.32
N ALA A 181 19.82 -3.36 -28.68
CA ALA A 181 20.38 -3.71 -29.98
C ALA A 181 20.80 -5.19 -30.06
N GLU A 182 20.86 -5.91 -28.95
CA GLU A 182 21.18 -7.34 -28.94
C GLU A 182 19.97 -8.16 -29.43
N SER A 183 20.24 -9.25 -30.15
CA SER A 183 19.18 -10.12 -30.68
C SER A 183 18.47 -10.96 -29.58
N ASN A 184 19.20 -11.29 -28.52
CA ASN A 184 18.70 -12.04 -27.36
C ASN A 184 19.58 -11.78 -26.14
N VAL A 185 19.00 -11.13 -25.13
CA VAL A 185 19.67 -10.89 -23.84
C VAL A 185 19.42 -12.10 -22.92
N THR A 186 20.50 -12.69 -22.42
CA THR A 186 20.43 -13.78 -21.43
C THR A 186 20.56 -13.25 -20.00
N MET A 187 20.17 -14.06 -19.01
CA MET A 187 20.40 -13.70 -17.58
C MET A 187 21.89 -13.52 -17.27
N ALA A 188 22.77 -14.31 -17.89
CA ALA A 188 24.22 -14.16 -17.75
C ALA A 188 24.72 -12.81 -18.30
N ARG A 189 24.17 -12.36 -19.43
CA ARG A 189 24.49 -11.06 -20.03
C ARG A 189 23.95 -9.92 -19.15
N LEU A 190 22.70 -10.05 -18.67
CA LEU A 190 22.07 -9.06 -17.81
C LEU A 190 22.78 -8.93 -16.45
N ALA A 191 23.37 -10.00 -15.91
CA ALA A 191 24.13 -9.98 -14.66
C ALA A 191 25.41 -9.11 -14.74
N GLN A 192 25.88 -8.78 -15.93
CA GLN A 192 27.02 -7.87 -16.13
C GLN A 192 26.60 -6.39 -16.03
N GLU A 193 25.31 -6.09 -16.15
CA GLU A 193 24.79 -4.72 -16.11
C GLU A 193 24.47 -4.27 -14.67
N PRO A 194 24.71 -2.99 -14.36
CA PRO A 194 24.28 -2.40 -13.09
C PRO A 194 22.76 -2.16 -13.13
N MET A 195 21.99 -3.00 -12.44
CA MET A 195 20.55 -2.92 -12.40
C MET A 195 20.04 -1.77 -11.49
N LEU A 196 19.02 -1.08 -11.94
CA LEU A 196 18.22 -0.18 -11.12
C LEU A 196 17.19 -1.00 -10.35
N VAL A 197 17.18 -0.88 -9.02
CA VAL A 197 16.37 -1.74 -8.18
C VAL A 197 15.53 -0.94 -7.21
N ARG A 198 14.42 -1.54 -6.79
CA ARG A 198 13.61 -1.02 -5.70
C ARG A 198 14.30 -1.22 -4.35
N GLU A 199 13.85 -0.50 -3.36
CA GLU A 199 14.32 -0.57 -1.97
C GLU A 199 14.12 -1.97 -1.34
N ARG A 200 14.83 -2.22 -0.25
CA ARG A 200 14.61 -3.40 0.59
C ARG A 200 13.19 -3.38 1.14
N GLY A 201 12.56 -4.56 1.27
CA GLY A 201 11.15 -4.67 1.64
C GLY A 201 10.17 -4.60 0.45
N SER A 202 10.63 -4.20 -0.74
CA SER A 202 9.83 -4.25 -1.96
C SER A 202 9.69 -5.68 -2.49
N GLY A 203 8.46 -6.06 -2.85
CA GLY A 203 8.18 -7.35 -3.48
C GLY A 203 8.84 -7.52 -4.86
N SER A 204 9.00 -6.43 -5.62
CA SER A 204 9.70 -6.44 -6.91
C SER A 204 11.19 -6.73 -6.72
N ARG A 205 11.82 -6.09 -5.73
CA ARG A 205 13.23 -6.35 -5.36
C ARG A 205 13.45 -7.80 -4.97
N ALA A 206 12.62 -8.34 -4.08
CA ALA A 206 12.73 -9.74 -3.64
C ALA A 206 12.59 -10.71 -4.81
N THR A 207 11.69 -10.44 -5.77
CA THR A 207 11.53 -11.25 -6.97
C THR A 207 12.75 -11.17 -7.88
N LEU A 208 13.24 -9.98 -8.15
CA LEU A 208 14.42 -9.77 -8.98
C LEU A 208 15.64 -10.53 -8.41
N THR A 209 15.90 -10.39 -7.11
CA THR A 209 16.98 -11.11 -6.44
C THR A 209 16.85 -12.63 -6.61
N ARG A 210 15.62 -13.16 -6.44
CA ARG A 210 15.35 -14.59 -6.60
C ARG A 210 15.57 -15.05 -8.04
N LEU A 211 15.15 -14.29 -9.06
CA LEU A 211 15.35 -14.63 -10.46
C LEU A 211 16.84 -14.77 -10.82
N PHE A 212 17.65 -13.85 -10.33
CA PHE A 212 19.12 -13.95 -10.53
C PHE A 212 19.71 -15.16 -9.82
N MET A 213 19.29 -15.43 -8.58
CA MET A 213 19.78 -16.59 -7.81
C MET A 213 19.35 -17.92 -8.47
N GLU A 214 18.10 -18.05 -8.92
CA GLU A 214 17.58 -19.24 -9.63
C GLU A 214 18.31 -19.47 -10.96
N ALA A 215 18.78 -18.40 -11.62
CA ALA A 215 19.61 -18.49 -12.81
C ALA A 215 21.11 -18.72 -12.53
N GLY A 216 21.52 -18.85 -11.26
CA GLY A 216 22.92 -19.07 -10.87
C GLY A 216 23.80 -17.81 -10.97
N HIS A 217 23.20 -16.62 -10.95
CA HIS A 217 23.90 -15.34 -11.10
C HIS A 217 23.73 -14.43 -9.90
N THR A 218 24.70 -13.53 -9.70
CA THR A 218 24.61 -12.47 -8.69
C THR A 218 24.02 -11.21 -9.30
N LEU A 219 23.01 -10.63 -8.65
CA LEU A 219 22.41 -9.35 -9.03
C LEU A 219 23.40 -8.21 -8.76
N ARG A 220 23.89 -7.56 -9.81
CA ARG A 220 24.71 -6.35 -9.70
C ARG A 220 23.79 -5.14 -9.56
N ILE A 221 23.82 -4.51 -8.38
CA ILE A 221 23.00 -3.34 -8.08
C ILE A 221 23.77 -2.10 -8.49
N GLY A 222 23.20 -1.32 -9.42
CA GLY A 222 23.70 -0.01 -9.80
C GLY A 222 23.21 1.09 -8.86
N SER A 223 21.91 1.12 -8.63
CA SER A 223 21.29 2.09 -7.73
C SER A 223 19.97 1.58 -7.16
N GLU A 224 19.62 2.06 -5.97
CA GLU A 224 18.42 1.67 -5.23
C GLU A 224 17.47 2.87 -5.05
N PHE A 225 16.17 2.65 -5.27
CA PHE A 225 15.15 3.69 -5.21
C PHE A 225 13.89 3.22 -4.46
N ALA A 226 13.29 4.07 -3.65
CA ALA A 226 12.03 3.81 -2.96
C ALA A 226 10.79 4.12 -3.82
N SER A 227 10.95 4.70 -5.01
CA SER A 227 9.85 5.14 -5.87
C SER A 227 9.90 4.46 -7.24
N ASN A 228 8.73 3.99 -7.73
CA ASN A 228 8.60 3.50 -9.11
C ASN A 228 8.88 4.62 -10.13
N GLU A 229 8.40 5.85 -9.85
CA GLU A 229 8.65 6.98 -10.73
C GLU A 229 10.14 7.30 -10.85
N ALA A 230 10.88 7.35 -9.72
CA ALA A 230 12.31 7.61 -9.75
C ALA A 230 13.06 6.54 -10.58
N ILE A 231 12.74 5.26 -10.41
CA ILE A 231 13.33 4.18 -11.22
C ILE A 231 13.03 4.38 -12.71
N LYS A 232 11.77 4.65 -13.07
CA LYS A 232 11.39 4.87 -14.47
C LYS A 232 12.16 6.04 -15.08
N GLN A 233 12.24 7.17 -14.40
CA GLN A 233 12.96 8.35 -14.86
C GLN A 233 14.47 8.06 -15.06
N MET A 234 15.11 7.37 -14.11
CA MET A 234 16.52 6.99 -14.23
C MET A 234 16.75 5.99 -15.36
N CYS A 235 15.83 5.03 -15.55
CA CYS A 235 15.89 4.07 -16.64
C CYS A 235 15.75 4.76 -18.00
N MET A 236 14.78 5.68 -18.15
CA MET A 236 14.60 6.48 -19.37
C MET A 236 15.81 7.37 -19.67
N ALA A 237 16.46 7.89 -18.64
CA ALA A 237 17.70 8.66 -18.78
C ALA A 237 18.93 7.79 -19.14
N GLY A 238 18.77 6.47 -19.28
CA GLY A 238 19.85 5.55 -19.69
C GLY A 238 20.77 5.10 -18.57
N PHE A 239 20.37 5.26 -17.29
CA PHE A 239 21.22 4.91 -16.15
C PHE A 239 21.40 3.40 -15.96
N GLY A 240 20.50 2.59 -16.52
CA GLY A 240 20.58 1.14 -16.53
C GLY A 240 19.23 0.45 -16.69
N PRO A 241 19.23 -0.89 -16.86
CA PRO A 241 18.00 -1.66 -16.95
C PRO A 241 17.35 -1.85 -15.57
N THR A 242 16.04 -2.13 -15.59
CA THR A 242 15.23 -2.37 -14.39
C THR A 242 14.28 -3.54 -14.58
N TYR A 243 13.69 -4.02 -13.47
CA TYR A 243 12.65 -5.05 -13.45
C TYR A 243 11.42 -4.52 -12.70
N LEU A 244 10.34 -4.26 -13.42
CA LEU A 244 9.13 -3.64 -12.89
C LEU A 244 7.85 -4.38 -13.32
N SER A 245 6.76 -4.09 -12.60
CA SER A 245 5.40 -4.45 -13.02
C SER A 245 5.02 -3.62 -14.24
N LEU A 246 4.62 -4.25 -15.34
CA LEU A 246 4.33 -3.58 -16.61
C LEU A 246 3.19 -2.55 -16.50
N PRO A 247 2.13 -2.75 -15.70
CA PRO A 247 1.15 -1.71 -15.42
C PRO A 247 1.74 -0.37 -14.98
N THR A 248 2.89 -0.38 -14.30
CA THR A 248 3.52 0.87 -13.85
C THR A 248 4.23 1.63 -14.96
N CYS A 249 4.53 0.96 -16.07
CA CYS A 249 5.34 1.49 -17.18
C CYS A 249 4.53 1.69 -18.47
N ILE A 250 3.21 1.53 -18.42
CA ILE A 250 2.37 1.49 -19.63
C ILE A 250 2.43 2.77 -20.45
N LEU A 251 2.47 3.92 -19.77
CA LEU A 251 2.50 5.25 -20.44
C LEU A 251 3.85 5.46 -21.11
N GLU A 252 4.94 5.14 -20.43
CA GLU A 252 6.30 5.27 -20.95
C GLU A 252 6.56 4.29 -22.10
N MET A 253 6.02 3.08 -22.01
CA MET A 253 6.10 2.09 -23.09
C MET A 253 5.32 2.54 -24.33
N ARG A 254 4.10 3.08 -24.16
CA ARG A 254 3.30 3.65 -25.24
C ARG A 254 3.95 4.87 -25.88
N ALA A 255 4.63 5.68 -25.09
CA ALA A 255 5.38 6.84 -25.55
C ALA A 255 6.74 6.48 -26.18
N GLY A 256 7.13 5.19 -26.17
CA GLY A 256 8.43 4.74 -26.68
C GLY A 256 9.63 5.17 -25.83
N LEU A 257 9.40 5.55 -24.56
CA LEU A 257 10.44 6.00 -23.63
C LEU A 257 11.07 4.83 -22.84
N LEU A 258 10.31 3.75 -22.66
CA LEU A 258 10.77 2.48 -22.11
C LEU A 258 10.40 1.34 -23.06
N THR A 259 11.24 0.31 -23.11
CA THR A 259 10.98 -0.89 -23.90
C THR A 259 11.42 -2.15 -23.14
N LEU A 260 10.79 -3.28 -23.46
CA LEU A 260 11.18 -4.58 -22.94
C LEU A 260 12.53 -4.99 -23.52
N LEU A 261 13.41 -5.57 -22.70
CA LEU A 261 14.63 -6.18 -23.20
C LEU A 261 14.29 -7.34 -24.16
N PRO A 262 15.03 -7.53 -25.26
CA PRO A 262 14.85 -8.65 -26.17
C PRO A 262 15.41 -9.94 -25.54
N MET A 263 14.63 -10.49 -24.61
CA MET A 263 14.95 -11.67 -23.81
C MET A 263 13.84 -12.70 -23.95
N GLU A 264 14.18 -13.96 -24.19
CA GLU A 264 13.20 -15.03 -24.21
C GLU A 264 12.58 -15.21 -22.82
N GLY A 265 11.24 -15.20 -22.76
CA GLY A 265 10.51 -15.31 -21.47
C GLY A 265 10.62 -14.08 -20.58
N ASN A 266 10.95 -12.90 -21.15
CA ASN A 266 11.05 -11.65 -20.38
C ASN A 266 9.80 -11.32 -19.59
N ILE A 267 8.60 -11.61 -20.13
CA ILE A 267 7.35 -11.33 -19.42
C ILE A 267 7.07 -12.48 -18.44
N ILE A 268 7.15 -12.16 -17.15
CA ILE A 268 6.92 -13.09 -16.06
C ILE A 268 5.55 -12.80 -15.46
N GLU A 269 4.65 -13.78 -15.56
CA GLU A 269 3.33 -13.71 -14.98
C GLU A 269 3.39 -13.99 -13.48
N ARG A 270 2.92 -13.03 -12.71
CA ARG A 270 2.68 -13.12 -11.27
C ARG A 270 1.22 -12.81 -10.99
N GLU A 271 0.87 -12.69 -9.71
CA GLU A 271 -0.51 -12.52 -9.29
C GLU A 271 -0.65 -11.37 -8.31
N TRP A 272 -1.80 -10.71 -8.35
CA TRP A 272 -2.27 -9.76 -7.35
C TRP A 272 -3.19 -10.44 -6.36
N PHE A 273 -2.96 -10.14 -5.10
CA PHE A 273 -3.73 -10.65 -3.98
C PHE A 273 -4.31 -9.50 -3.16
N VAL A 274 -5.49 -9.74 -2.62
CA VAL A 274 -6.00 -9.04 -1.44
C VAL A 274 -5.80 -9.97 -0.24
N ALA A 275 -5.19 -9.45 0.81
CA ALA A 275 -4.85 -10.23 2.00
C ALA A 275 -5.30 -9.50 3.27
N HIS A 276 -5.62 -10.26 4.32
CA HIS A 276 -5.90 -9.75 5.65
C HIS A 276 -5.22 -10.62 6.70
N LEU A 277 -5.17 -10.17 7.96
CA LEU A 277 -4.65 -11.00 9.03
C LEU A 277 -5.53 -12.23 9.28
N PRO A 278 -4.94 -13.39 9.59
CA PRO A 278 -5.67 -14.47 10.21
C PRO A 278 -6.30 -13.99 11.52
N THR A 279 -7.61 -14.07 11.63
CA THR A 279 -8.33 -13.59 12.81
C THR A 279 -9.53 -14.47 13.09
N THR A 280 -9.86 -14.66 14.38
CA THR A 280 -11.11 -15.29 14.81
C THR A 280 -12.30 -14.32 14.77
N LYS A 281 -12.05 -13.01 14.62
CA LYS A 281 -13.10 -12.00 14.46
C LYS A 281 -13.47 -11.86 12.99
N PRO A 282 -14.75 -11.64 12.66
CA PRO A 282 -15.16 -11.37 11.29
C PRO A 282 -14.50 -10.09 10.79
N LEU A 283 -14.12 -10.11 9.50
CA LEU A 283 -13.66 -8.89 8.82
C LEU A 283 -14.79 -7.84 8.79
N PRO A 284 -14.43 -6.54 8.79
CA PRO A 284 -15.40 -5.50 8.51
C PRO A 284 -16.13 -5.77 7.20
N GLN A 285 -17.45 -5.53 7.16
CA GLN A 285 -18.28 -5.85 6.00
C GLN A 285 -17.79 -5.15 4.73
N MET A 286 -17.26 -3.92 4.84
CA MET A 286 -16.65 -3.21 3.72
C MET A 286 -15.44 -3.93 3.14
N ALA A 287 -14.63 -4.58 3.97
CA ALA A 287 -13.47 -5.36 3.55
C ALA A 287 -13.93 -6.63 2.80
N VAL A 288 -14.95 -7.33 3.31
CA VAL A 288 -15.55 -8.51 2.67
C VAL A 288 -16.15 -8.17 1.31
N THR A 289 -16.90 -7.07 1.23
CA THR A 289 -17.50 -6.62 -0.04
C THR A 289 -16.44 -6.15 -1.03
N PHE A 290 -15.39 -5.50 -0.58
CA PHE A 290 -14.28 -5.08 -1.42
C PHE A 290 -13.47 -6.26 -1.96
N GLU A 291 -13.17 -7.26 -1.15
CA GLU A 291 -12.53 -8.49 -1.61
C GLU A 291 -13.36 -9.17 -2.70
N ARG A 292 -14.67 -9.30 -2.50
CA ARG A 292 -15.59 -9.84 -3.50
C ARG A 292 -15.57 -9.01 -4.79
N PHE A 293 -15.62 -7.70 -4.68
CA PHE A 293 -15.54 -6.77 -5.80
C PHE A 293 -14.24 -6.94 -6.61
N LEU A 294 -13.09 -7.04 -5.94
CA LEU A 294 -11.80 -7.29 -6.59
C LEU A 294 -11.78 -8.61 -7.34
N ARG A 295 -12.32 -9.68 -6.76
CA ARG A 295 -12.41 -10.99 -7.44
C ARG A 295 -13.24 -10.97 -8.70
N GLN A 296 -14.31 -10.17 -8.72
CA GLN A 296 -15.23 -10.07 -9.85
C GLN A 296 -14.76 -9.13 -10.94
N ASN A 297 -14.13 -8.03 -10.56
CA ASN A 297 -13.84 -6.91 -11.46
C ASN A 297 -12.34 -6.64 -11.68
N GLY A 298 -11.46 -7.12 -10.77
CA GLY A 298 -10.05 -6.74 -10.73
C GLY A 298 -9.31 -7.07 -12.02
N GLN A 299 -9.38 -8.30 -12.49
CA GLN A 299 -8.70 -8.72 -13.73
C GLN A 299 -9.15 -7.89 -14.93
N LYS A 300 -10.47 -7.78 -15.14
CA LYS A 300 -11.04 -7.04 -16.29
C LYS A 300 -10.58 -5.58 -16.32
N LYS A 301 -10.57 -4.92 -15.16
CA LYS A 301 -10.15 -3.52 -15.05
C LYS A 301 -8.66 -3.34 -15.31
N ILE A 302 -7.82 -4.24 -14.80
CA ILE A 302 -6.38 -4.20 -15.06
C ILE A 302 -6.09 -4.47 -16.54
N ASP A 303 -6.78 -5.42 -17.18
CA ASP A 303 -6.62 -5.70 -18.60
C ASP A 303 -7.01 -4.51 -19.48
N GLN A 304 -8.07 -3.78 -19.10
CA GLN A 304 -8.49 -2.55 -19.80
C GLN A 304 -7.41 -1.45 -19.73
N LEU A 305 -6.72 -1.34 -18.59
CA LEU A 305 -5.62 -0.39 -18.41
C LEU A 305 -4.35 -0.84 -19.15
N LEU A 306 -4.13 -2.16 -19.18
CA LEU A 306 -2.97 -2.80 -19.79
C LEU A 306 -3.12 -3.05 -21.29
N ALA A 307 -4.23 -2.64 -21.94
CA ALA A 307 -4.36 -2.79 -23.39
C ALA A 307 -3.13 -2.19 -24.08
N LEU A 308 -2.07 -3.02 -24.16
CA LEU A 308 -0.82 -2.68 -24.84
C LEU A 308 -1.13 -2.59 -26.34
N PRO A 309 -0.55 -1.62 -27.07
CA PRO A 309 -0.63 -1.63 -28.51
C PRO A 309 -0.13 -2.98 -29.06
N GLU A 310 -0.84 -3.57 -30.02
CA GLU A 310 -0.48 -4.86 -30.63
C GLU A 310 0.93 -4.90 -31.25
N SER A 311 1.59 -3.75 -31.37
CA SER A 311 2.83 -3.51 -32.08
C SER A 311 4.07 -3.23 -31.20
N LEU A 312 4.13 -3.70 -29.95
CA LEU A 312 5.38 -3.55 -29.18
C LEU A 312 6.45 -4.54 -29.66
N PRO A 313 7.66 -4.07 -30.05
CA PRO A 313 8.79 -4.94 -30.39
C PRO A 313 9.12 -5.86 -29.21
N GLY A 314 9.25 -7.16 -29.45
CA GLY A 314 9.61 -8.15 -28.43
C GLY A 314 8.42 -8.86 -27.73
N MET A 315 7.18 -8.53 -28.05
CA MET A 315 5.99 -9.16 -27.45
C MET A 315 5.60 -10.44 -28.21
N VAL A 316 6.32 -11.53 -27.98
CA VAL A 316 5.84 -12.85 -28.36
C VAL A 316 5.08 -13.46 -27.19
N LEU A 317 3.80 -13.14 -27.07
CA LEU A 317 2.89 -13.89 -26.21
C LEU A 317 2.74 -15.29 -26.79
N LYS A 318 3.44 -16.27 -26.22
CA LYS A 318 3.09 -17.69 -26.48
C LYS A 318 1.66 -17.91 -25.95
N ARG A 319 0.67 -17.88 -26.85
CA ARG A 319 -0.66 -18.44 -26.54
C ARG A 319 -0.43 -19.93 -26.26
N LYS A 320 -0.54 -20.35 -24.99
CA LYS A 320 -0.71 -21.75 -24.67
C LYS A 320 -2.00 -22.22 -25.38
N LYS A 321 -1.84 -23.18 -26.30
CA LYS A 321 -2.94 -24.02 -26.83
C LYS A 321 -3.48 -24.88 -25.70
#